data_ee1053315ff759db7e63ce1f9b87ac56
#
_entry.id   ee1053315ff759db7e63ce1f9b87ac56
#
_cell.length_a   1.000
_cell.length_b   1.000
_cell.length_c   1.000
_cell.angle_alpha   90.00
_cell.angle_beta   90.00
_cell.angle_gamma   90.00
#
_symmetry.space_group_name_H-M   'P 1'
#
loop_
_entity.id
_entity.type
_entity.pdbx_description
1 polymer ?
#
loop_
_entity_poly.entity_id
_entity_poly.type
_entity_poly.pdbx_seq_one_letter_code
_entity_poly.pdbx_strand_id
1 'polypeptide(L)'
;MKQIKLFILILSSTIFTFSCAPKAKLKVPEPYKKGQQYFHKVCSNCHGSDGMGKHTQAPRLIDEEYIASNFSDADITETILNGVNKMPSQKKNVTPDEITEIIKYLRYSQKAAGLEPEEDEPEED
;
A
#
# COMPACT_ATOMS: atom_id res chain seq x y z
N MET A 1 11.75 46.49 27.44
CA MET A 1 12.45 46.03 26.25
C MET A 1 13.00 44.57 26.34
N LYS A 2 13.23 44.02 27.53
CA LYS A 2 13.72 42.61 27.69
C LYS A 2 12.64 41.57 27.47
N GLN A 3 11.36 41.87 27.64
CA GLN A 3 10.25 40.92 27.52
C GLN A 3 9.84 40.62 26.08
N ILE A 4 10.09 41.55 25.15
CA ILE A 4 9.73 41.38 23.74
C ILE A 4 10.66 40.38 23.01
N LYS A 5 11.91 40.29 23.45
CA LYS A 5 12.88 39.33 22.85
C LYS A 5 12.57 37.86 23.19
N LEU A 6 11.89 37.60 24.31
CA LEU A 6 11.55 36.22 24.72
C LEU A 6 10.33 35.68 23.94
N PHE A 7 9.42 36.54 23.52
CA PHE A 7 8.23 36.12 22.74
C PHE A 7 8.55 35.75 21.27
N ILE A 8 9.61 36.33 20.70
CA ILE A 8 9.99 36.05 19.30
C ILE A 8 10.69 34.69 19.17
N LEU A 9 11.24 34.15 20.26
CA LEU A 9 11.99 32.88 20.23
C LEU A 9 11.09 31.63 20.32
N ILE A 10 9.82 31.79 20.71
CA ILE A 10 8.88 30.68 20.86
C ILE A 10 8.07 30.42 19.56
N LEU A 11 8.07 31.36 18.61
CA LEU A 11 7.23 31.28 17.40
C LEU A 11 7.92 30.57 16.21
N SER A 12 9.10 29.98 16.41
CA SER A 12 9.92 29.45 15.29
C SER A 12 10.08 27.94 15.28
N SER A 13 9.20 27.15 15.90
CA SER A 13 9.40 25.69 15.95
C SER A 13 8.18 24.84 15.57
N THR A 14 7.39 25.28 14.60
CA THR A 14 6.45 24.37 13.93
C THR A 14 6.96 24.03 12.54
N ILE A 15 8.02 23.22 12.48
CA ILE A 15 8.39 22.55 11.24
C ILE A 15 7.32 21.48 11.00
N PHE A 16 6.30 21.80 10.20
CA PHE A 16 5.41 20.81 9.60
C PHE A 16 6.26 19.94 8.67
N THR A 17 6.67 18.78 9.14
CA THR A 17 7.20 17.73 8.27
C THR A 17 6.04 17.22 7.41
N PHE A 18 5.88 17.80 6.22
CA PHE A 18 5.03 17.22 5.19
C PHE A 18 5.62 15.86 4.82
N SER A 19 5.04 14.80 5.37
CA SER A 19 5.34 13.45 4.92
C SER A 19 4.87 13.32 3.47
N CYS A 20 5.81 13.28 2.54
CA CYS A 20 5.57 13.05 1.11
C CYS A 20 5.30 11.56 0.84
N ALA A 21 4.35 10.95 1.54
CA ALA A 21 3.91 9.60 1.21
C ALA A 21 3.24 9.60 -0.18
N PRO A 22 3.51 8.58 -1.03
CA PRO A 22 2.85 8.45 -2.32
C PRO A 22 1.33 8.37 -2.14
N LYS A 23 0.60 9.19 -2.91
CA LYS A 23 -0.86 9.20 -2.86
C LYS A 23 -1.44 8.18 -3.86
N ALA A 24 -2.59 7.62 -3.52
CA ALA A 24 -3.38 6.80 -4.43
C ALA A 24 -3.73 7.58 -5.70
N LYS A 25 -3.56 6.96 -6.85
CA LYS A 25 -3.88 7.52 -8.17
C LYS A 25 -5.09 6.82 -8.80
N LEU A 26 -5.29 5.54 -8.49
CA LEU A 26 -6.41 4.76 -9.00
C LEU A 26 -7.68 5.01 -8.19
N LYS A 27 -8.80 5.12 -8.90
CA LYS A 27 -10.13 5.12 -8.28
C LYS A 27 -10.57 3.67 -8.14
N VAL A 28 -10.80 3.24 -6.91
CA VAL A 28 -11.30 1.89 -6.62
C VAL A 28 -12.73 1.96 -6.04
N PRO A 29 -13.57 0.93 -6.27
CA PRO A 29 -14.89 0.82 -5.63
C PRO A 29 -14.79 0.75 -4.10
N GLU A 30 -15.91 1.06 -3.43
CA GLU A 30 -15.99 1.10 -1.95
C GLU A 30 -15.42 -0.15 -1.25
N PRO A 31 -15.69 -1.40 -1.70
CA PRO A 31 -15.18 -2.59 -1.02
C PRO A 31 -13.66 -2.67 -0.93
N TYR A 32 -12.93 -1.94 -1.79
CA TYR A 32 -11.46 -1.99 -1.88
C TYR A 32 -10.76 -0.75 -1.33
N LYS A 33 -11.51 0.29 -0.97
CA LYS A 33 -10.93 1.57 -0.49
C LYS A 33 -10.14 1.41 0.80
N LYS A 34 -10.60 0.58 1.72
CA LYS A 34 -9.86 0.30 2.96
C LYS A 34 -8.50 -0.33 2.66
N GLY A 35 -8.48 -1.33 1.80
CA GLY A 35 -7.24 -1.99 1.37
C GLY A 35 -6.28 -1.02 0.69
N GLN A 36 -6.80 -0.15 -0.18
CA GLN A 36 -6.01 0.91 -0.82
C GLN A 36 -5.40 1.86 0.22
N GLN A 37 -6.16 2.27 1.23
CA GLN A 37 -5.67 3.15 2.31
C GLN A 37 -4.55 2.49 3.12
N TYR A 38 -4.74 1.23 3.53
CA TYR A 38 -3.74 0.47 4.27
C TYR A 38 -2.48 0.23 3.43
N PHE A 39 -2.64 -0.12 2.15
CA PHE A 39 -1.53 -0.26 1.22
C PHE A 39 -0.70 1.03 1.13
N HIS A 40 -1.35 2.18 0.96
CA HIS A 40 -0.65 3.45 0.85
C HIS A 40 0.03 3.88 2.16
N LYS A 41 -0.54 3.52 3.30
CA LYS A 41 0.06 3.79 4.61
C LYS A 41 1.36 3.02 4.85
N VAL A 42 1.44 1.76 4.40
CA VAL A 42 2.52 0.84 4.79
C VAL A 42 3.42 0.42 3.62
N CYS A 43 2.86 0.17 2.43
CA CYS A 43 3.54 -0.51 1.33
C CYS A 43 4.03 0.46 0.24
N SER A 44 3.29 1.54 -0.02
CA SER A 44 3.50 2.41 -1.18
C SER A 44 4.84 3.16 -1.18
N ASN A 45 5.46 3.36 -0.03
CA ASN A 45 6.78 4.00 0.04
C ASN A 45 7.85 3.20 -0.71
N CYS A 46 7.74 1.88 -0.73
CA CYS A 46 8.64 0.99 -1.46
C CYS A 46 8.06 0.54 -2.80
N HIS A 47 6.80 0.06 -2.81
CA HIS A 47 6.16 -0.52 -4.00
C HIS A 47 5.51 0.49 -4.94
N GLY A 48 5.57 1.78 -4.60
CA GLY A 48 4.98 2.84 -5.41
C GLY A 48 3.49 3.02 -5.20
N SER A 49 2.96 4.09 -5.76
CA SER A 49 1.52 4.38 -5.78
C SER A 49 0.77 3.22 -6.41
N ASP A 50 -0.25 2.74 -5.73
CA ASP A 50 -1.11 1.65 -6.21
C ASP A 50 -0.36 0.35 -6.60
N GLY A 51 0.83 0.11 -6.04
CA GLY A 51 1.62 -1.07 -6.33
C GLY A 51 2.24 -1.11 -7.73
N MET A 52 2.25 0.02 -8.43
CA MET A 52 2.75 0.14 -9.80
C MET A 52 4.28 0.23 -9.90
N GLY A 53 4.97 0.10 -8.79
CA GLY A 53 6.42 0.19 -8.73
C GLY A 53 6.93 1.63 -8.60
N LYS A 54 8.17 1.72 -8.22
CA LYS A 54 8.97 2.95 -8.14
C LYS A 54 10.35 2.65 -8.73
N HIS A 55 11.18 3.68 -8.84
CA HIS A 55 12.63 3.50 -9.09
C HIS A 55 13.34 3.03 -7.80
N THR A 56 12.88 1.91 -7.24
CA THR A 56 13.43 1.24 -6.07
C THR A 56 13.66 -0.23 -6.40
N GLN A 57 14.30 -0.97 -5.48
CA GLN A 57 14.48 -2.41 -5.65
C GLN A 57 13.23 -3.23 -5.31
N ALA A 58 12.17 -2.59 -4.78
CA ALA A 58 10.91 -3.26 -4.52
C ALA A 58 10.15 -3.49 -5.84
N PRO A 59 9.57 -4.68 -6.04
CA PRO A 59 8.89 -5.01 -7.28
C PRO A 59 7.57 -4.24 -7.43
N ARG A 60 7.10 -4.18 -8.67
CA ARG A 60 5.69 -3.89 -8.97
C ARG A 60 4.86 -5.06 -8.48
N LEU A 61 3.72 -4.77 -7.88
CA LEU A 61 2.78 -5.80 -7.40
C LEU A 61 1.59 -6.00 -8.34
N ILE A 62 1.37 -5.03 -9.23
CA ILE A 62 0.43 -5.18 -10.36
C ILE A 62 1.23 -5.69 -11.55
N ASP A 63 1.51 -6.98 -11.51
CA ASP A 63 2.38 -7.70 -12.45
C ASP A 63 2.00 -9.18 -12.46
N GLU A 64 2.23 -9.88 -13.58
CA GLU A 64 1.90 -11.31 -13.76
C GLU A 64 2.62 -12.22 -12.74
N GLU A 65 3.79 -11.82 -12.26
CA GLU A 65 4.53 -12.57 -11.24
C GLU A 65 3.75 -12.70 -9.93
N TYR A 66 2.89 -11.71 -9.61
CA TYR A 66 2.21 -11.61 -8.31
C TYR A 66 0.70 -11.88 -8.37
N ILE A 67 0.16 -12.38 -9.50
CA ILE A 67 -1.24 -12.82 -9.57
C ILE A 67 -1.48 -14.07 -8.73
N ALA A 68 -2.75 -14.37 -8.42
CA ALA A 68 -3.11 -15.42 -7.46
C ALA A 68 -2.58 -16.82 -7.85
N SER A 69 -2.48 -17.13 -9.14
CA SER A 69 -1.94 -18.41 -9.62
C SER A 69 -0.43 -18.57 -9.41
N ASN A 70 0.32 -17.47 -9.36
CA ASN A 70 1.77 -17.49 -9.24
C ASN A 70 2.25 -17.15 -7.82
N PHE A 71 1.49 -16.32 -7.11
CA PHE A 71 1.81 -15.87 -5.76
C PHE A 71 0.53 -15.78 -4.93
N SER A 72 0.26 -16.82 -4.14
CA SER A 72 -0.99 -16.97 -3.41
C SER A 72 -1.22 -15.90 -2.32
N ASP A 73 -2.44 -15.78 -1.83
CA ASP A 73 -2.75 -14.88 -0.70
C ASP A 73 -2.01 -15.28 0.58
N ALA A 74 -1.74 -16.56 0.76
CA ALA A 74 -0.92 -17.07 1.86
C ALA A 74 0.54 -16.61 1.72
N ASP A 75 1.11 -16.65 0.51
CA ASP A 75 2.48 -16.18 0.25
C ASP A 75 2.61 -14.67 0.49
N ILE A 76 1.60 -13.89 0.07
CA ILE A 76 1.54 -12.45 0.37
C ILE A 76 1.52 -12.22 1.89
N THR A 77 0.65 -12.94 2.59
CA THR A 77 0.51 -12.82 4.04
C THR A 77 1.83 -13.15 4.76
N GLU A 78 2.46 -14.26 4.39
CA GLU A 78 3.75 -14.67 4.96
C GLU A 78 4.84 -13.64 4.68
N THR A 79 4.92 -13.15 3.44
CA THR A 79 5.88 -12.11 3.03
C THR A 79 5.70 -10.83 3.82
N ILE A 80 4.47 -10.38 4.04
CA ILE A 80 4.19 -9.16 4.84
C ILE A 80 4.59 -9.38 6.30
N LEU A 81 4.27 -10.53 6.87
CA LEU A 81 4.55 -10.81 8.28
C LEU A 81 6.03 -11.03 8.57
N ASN A 82 6.72 -11.77 7.71
CA ASN A 82 8.09 -12.20 7.97
C ASN A 82 9.14 -11.36 7.25
N GLY A 83 8.75 -10.65 6.18
CA GLY A 83 9.67 -10.01 5.27
C GLY A 83 10.33 -11.03 4.32
N VAL A 84 11.00 -10.55 3.29
CA VAL A 84 11.77 -11.38 2.34
C VAL A 84 12.89 -10.54 1.73
N ASN A 85 14.08 -11.09 1.63
CA ASN A 85 15.25 -10.41 1.08
C ASN A 85 15.47 -9.03 1.74
N LYS A 86 15.25 -7.95 0.97
CA LYS A 86 15.38 -6.56 1.44
C LYS A 86 14.07 -5.97 1.98
N MET A 87 12.96 -6.68 1.84
CA MET A 87 11.68 -6.25 2.40
C MET A 87 11.66 -6.58 3.90
N PRO A 88 11.53 -5.59 4.78
CA PRO A 88 11.45 -5.84 6.21
C PRO A 88 10.08 -6.39 6.59
N SER A 89 10.01 -7.16 7.66
CA SER A 89 8.76 -7.58 8.29
C SER A 89 7.88 -6.38 8.63
N GLN A 90 6.60 -6.45 8.26
CA GLN A 90 5.59 -5.45 8.58
C GLN A 90 4.68 -5.84 9.75
N LYS A 91 4.98 -6.95 10.43
CA LYS A 91 4.18 -7.50 11.54
C LYS A 91 3.80 -6.48 12.63
N LYS A 92 4.64 -5.46 12.84
CA LYS A 92 4.37 -4.40 13.84
C LYS A 92 3.53 -3.24 13.28
N ASN A 93 3.36 -3.18 11.97
CA ASN A 93 2.75 -2.04 11.27
C ASN A 93 1.35 -2.34 10.73
N VAL A 94 0.96 -3.63 10.68
CA VAL A 94 -0.33 -4.09 10.14
C VAL A 94 -0.92 -5.19 11.00
N THR A 95 -2.24 -5.23 11.08
CA THR A 95 -3.01 -6.31 11.69
C THR A 95 -3.39 -7.37 10.65
N PRO A 96 -3.80 -8.59 11.04
CA PRO A 96 -4.28 -9.60 10.11
C PRO A 96 -5.46 -9.13 9.24
N ASP A 97 -6.40 -8.36 9.82
CA ASP A 97 -7.54 -7.82 9.08
C ASP A 97 -7.09 -6.78 8.04
N GLU A 98 -6.12 -5.92 8.39
CA GLU A 98 -5.53 -4.96 7.44
C GLU A 98 -4.80 -5.67 6.29
N ILE A 99 -4.10 -6.79 6.56
CA ILE A 99 -3.47 -7.62 5.53
C ILE A 99 -4.53 -8.18 4.58
N THR A 100 -5.63 -8.72 5.11
CA THR A 100 -6.73 -9.22 4.30
C THR A 100 -7.29 -8.14 3.37
N GLU A 101 -7.52 -6.94 3.87
CA GLU A 101 -8.00 -5.82 3.05
C GLU A 101 -6.97 -5.37 1.99
N ILE A 102 -5.68 -5.36 2.33
CA ILE A 102 -4.59 -5.06 1.37
C ILE A 102 -4.59 -6.09 0.24
N ILE A 103 -4.70 -7.38 0.55
CA ILE A 103 -4.73 -8.46 -0.45
C ILE A 103 -5.93 -8.30 -1.38
N LYS A 104 -7.13 -8.09 -0.84
CA LYS A 104 -8.34 -7.83 -1.64
C LYS A 104 -8.16 -6.67 -2.61
N TYR A 105 -7.54 -5.59 -2.16
CA TYR A 105 -7.23 -4.44 -3.00
C TYR A 105 -6.23 -4.77 -4.11
N LEU A 106 -5.16 -5.52 -3.80
CA LEU A 106 -4.17 -5.94 -4.79
C LEU A 106 -4.80 -6.84 -5.86
N ARG A 107 -5.60 -7.84 -5.47
CA ARG A 107 -6.31 -8.74 -6.39
C ARG A 107 -7.25 -7.97 -7.32
N TYR A 108 -8.06 -7.09 -6.75
CA TYR A 108 -8.90 -6.19 -7.56
C TYR A 108 -8.06 -5.39 -8.56
N SER A 109 -6.94 -4.84 -8.14
CA SER A 109 -6.08 -4.02 -9.00
C SER A 109 -5.41 -4.83 -10.12
N GLN A 110 -5.02 -6.08 -9.84
CA GLN A 110 -4.49 -7.02 -10.83
C GLN A 110 -5.56 -7.40 -11.86
N LYS A 111 -6.77 -7.72 -11.43
CA LYS A 111 -7.93 -8.00 -12.32
C LYS A 111 -8.27 -6.76 -13.17
N ALA A 112 -8.37 -5.59 -12.57
CA ALA A 112 -8.63 -4.34 -13.28
C ALA A 112 -7.54 -3.94 -14.29
N ALA A 113 -6.32 -4.44 -14.10
CA ALA A 113 -5.22 -4.30 -15.05
C ALA A 113 -5.21 -5.37 -16.16
N GLY A 114 -6.18 -6.30 -16.16
CA GLY A 114 -6.30 -7.38 -17.14
C GLY A 114 -5.24 -8.49 -16.98
N LEU A 115 -4.66 -8.65 -15.79
CA LEU A 115 -3.63 -9.64 -15.52
C LEU A 115 -4.21 -11.01 -15.14
N GLU A 116 -5.46 -11.05 -14.67
CA GLU A 116 -6.19 -12.28 -14.39
C GLU A 116 -7.30 -12.45 -15.43
N PRO A 117 -7.56 -13.70 -15.90
CA PRO A 117 -8.70 -13.95 -16.76
C PRO A 117 -9.99 -13.54 -16.05
N GLU A 118 -10.93 -12.96 -16.79
CA GLU A 118 -12.29 -12.80 -16.29
C GLU A 118 -12.81 -14.20 -15.98
N GLU A 119 -13.14 -14.48 -14.73
CA GLU A 119 -13.91 -15.68 -14.40
C GLU A 119 -15.25 -15.49 -15.11
N ASP A 120 -15.54 -16.37 -16.08
CA ASP A 120 -16.85 -16.44 -16.71
C ASP A 120 -17.87 -16.59 -15.58
N GLU A 121 -18.62 -15.53 -15.28
CA GLU A 121 -19.74 -15.63 -14.36
C GLU A 121 -20.67 -16.69 -14.94
N PRO A 122 -21.10 -17.72 -14.16
CA PRO A 122 -22.05 -18.68 -14.67
C PRO A 122 -23.28 -17.93 -15.14
N GLU A 123 -23.62 -18.04 -16.43
CA GLU A 123 -24.87 -17.54 -16.97
C GLU A 123 -26.00 -18.18 -16.13
N GLU A 124 -26.68 -17.35 -15.35
CA GLU A 124 -27.88 -17.78 -14.66
C GLU A 124 -28.97 -18.06 -15.73
N ASP A 125 -29.21 -19.35 -16.00
CA ASP A 125 -30.39 -19.84 -16.78
C ASP A 125 -31.70 -19.62 -16.01
#